data_8e4e3ccb918335b70e9e337454d8f398
#
_entry.id   8e4e3ccb918335b70e9e337454d8f398
#
_cell.length_a   1.000
_cell.length_b   1.000
_cell.length_c   1.000
_cell.angle_alpha   90.00
_cell.angle_beta   90.00
_cell.angle_gamma   90.00
#
_symmetry.space_group_name_H-M   'P 1'
#
loop_
_entity.id
_entity.type
_entity.pdbx_description
1 polymer ?
#
loop_
_entity_poly.entity_id
_entity_poly.type
_entity_poly.pdbx_seq_one_letter_code
_entity_poly.pdbx_strand_id
1 'polypeptide(L)'
;MGAHSKPDLDDPFEEAIDEALSSLPADFRAEVSNVAIVVEDEPPDGRLLGRYSGVPRAARGRVFGPGGMLPAKVSIFRGPITRLAAGDAERLRREVGQVVLQELAHYFAVK
;
A
#
# COMPACT_ATOMS: atom_id res chain seq x y z
N MET A 1 -0.25 -16.63 0.58
CA MET A 1 -0.57 -15.81 -0.59
C MET A 1 -0.73 -14.35 -0.18
N GLY A 2 -0.06 -13.46 -0.85
CA GLY A 2 -0.17 -12.05 -0.55
C GLY A 2 -1.51 -11.48 -0.96
N ALA A 3 -1.91 -10.37 -0.33
CA ALA A 3 -3.19 -9.73 -0.63
C ALA A 3 -3.24 -9.21 -2.08
N HIS A 4 -2.08 -8.97 -2.66
CA HIS A 4 -1.99 -8.43 -4.01
C HIS A 4 -1.30 -9.42 -4.93
N SER A 5 -1.78 -10.65 -4.94
CA SER A 5 -1.11 -11.71 -5.68
C SER A 5 -1.46 -11.71 -7.16
N LYS A 6 -2.57 -11.13 -7.54
CA LYS A 6 -3.03 -11.18 -8.94
C LYS A 6 -3.75 -9.86 -9.27
N PRO A 7 -3.09 -8.94 -9.96
CA PRO A 7 -3.71 -7.65 -10.25
C PRO A 7 -4.86 -7.79 -11.23
N ASP A 8 -5.87 -6.96 -11.02
CA ASP A 8 -6.97 -6.80 -11.96
C ASP A 8 -6.59 -5.64 -12.86
N LEU A 9 -6.16 -5.95 -14.08
CA LEU A 9 -5.65 -4.94 -15.00
C LEU A 9 -6.74 -4.02 -15.56
N ASP A 10 -8.02 -4.37 -15.32
CA ASP A 10 -9.11 -3.48 -15.70
C ASP A 10 -9.37 -2.41 -14.64
N ASP A 11 -8.79 -2.57 -13.46
CA ASP A 11 -8.94 -1.61 -12.38
C ASP A 11 -7.70 -0.71 -12.35
N PRO A 12 -7.85 0.58 -12.65
CA PRO A 12 -6.69 1.48 -12.68
C PRO A 12 -5.96 1.55 -11.34
N PHE A 13 -6.64 1.31 -10.22
CA PHE A 13 -5.96 1.28 -8.94
C PHE A 13 -5.04 0.08 -8.83
N GLU A 14 -5.54 -1.10 -9.21
CA GLU A 14 -4.72 -2.31 -9.15
C GLU A 14 -3.53 -2.22 -10.09
N GLU A 15 -3.75 -1.67 -11.27
CA GLU A 15 -2.67 -1.49 -12.23
C GLU A 15 -1.60 -0.55 -11.69
N ALA A 16 -2.01 0.56 -11.10
CA ALA A 16 -1.08 1.54 -10.55
C ALA A 16 -0.30 0.97 -9.37
N ILE A 17 -0.97 0.19 -8.52
CA ILE A 17 -0.31 -0.47 -7.40
C ILE A 17 0.75 -1.44 -7.89
N ASP A 18 0.38 -2.26 -8.86
CA ASP A 18 1.30 -3.23 -9.42
C ASP A 18 2.54 -2.55 -10.03
N GLU A 19 2.31 -1.45 -10.73
CA GLU A 19 3.38 -0.67 -11.33
C GLU A 19 4.32 -0.10 -10.27
N ALA A 20 3.75 0.42 -9.19
CA ALA A 20 4.55 0.98 -8.10
C ALA A 20 5.41 -0.09 -7.44
N LEU A 21 4.83 -1.27 -7.19
CA LEU A 21 5.57 -2.36 -6.58
C LEU A 21 6.68 -2.86 -7.49
N SER A 22 6.43 -2.88 -8.79
CA SER A 22 7.43 -3.32 -9.76
C SER A 22 8.61 -2.35 -9.84
N SER A 23 8.43 -1.11 -9.43
CA SER A 23 9.50 -0.13 -9.47
C SER A 23 10.47 -0.25 -8.29
N LEU A 24 10.13 -1.06 -7.29
CA LEU A 24 10.97 -1.21 -6.11
C LEU A 24 12.20 -2.05 -6.42
N PRO A 25 13.32 -1.78 -5.75
CA PRO A 25 14.47 -2.68 -5.83
C PRO A 25 14.10 -4.10 -5.41
N ALA A 26 14.85 -5.08 -5.93
CA ALA A 26 14.51 -6.49 -5.72
C ALA A 26 14.40 -6.87 -4.24
N ASP A 27 15.30 -6.32 -3.41
CA ASP A 27 15.27 -6.61 -1.98
C ASP A 27 13.95 -6.18 -1.34
N PHE A 28 13.50 -4.98 -1.71
CA PHE A 28 12.25 -4.45 -1.15
C PHE A 28 11.05 -5.19 -1.70
N ARG A 29 11.09 -5.57 -2.98
CA ARG A 29 9.97 -6.32 -3.56
C ARG A 29 9.75 -7.64 -2.84
N ALA A 30 10.82 -8.32 -2.46
CA ALA A 30 10.71 -9.57 -1.73
C ALA A 30 10.05 -9.36 -0.37
N GLU A 31 10.38 -8.25 0.30
CA GLU A 31 9.81 -7.93 1.61
C GLU A 31 8.34 -7.54 1.53
N VAL A 32 7.95 -6.91 0.44
CA VAL A 32 6.58 -6.42 0.30
C VAL A 32 5.56 -7.55 0.32
N SER A 33 5.99 -8.78 0.01
CA SER A 33 5.07 -9.92 0.08
C SER A 33 4.54 -10.14 1.50
N ASN A 34 5.17 -9.54 2.51
CA ASN A 34 4.72 -9.62 3.89
C ASN A 34 3.71 -8.53 4.26
N VAL A 35 3.36 -7.68 3.30
CA VAL A 35 2.45 -6.56 3.53
C VAL A 35 1.20 -6.76 2.70
N ALA A 36 0.04 -6.67 3.33
CA ALA A 36 -1.23 -6.72 2.62
C ALA A 36 -1.50 -5.33 2.04
N ILE A 37 -1.73 -5.24 0.74
CA ILE A 37 -2.09 -3.97 0.11
C ILE A 37 -3.51 -4.09 -0.39
N VAL A 38 -4.40 -3.27 0.16
CA VAL A 38 -5.83 -3.37 -0.13
C VAL A 38 -6.36 -2.02 -0.57
N VAL A 39 -7.36 -2.06 -1.45
CA VAL A 39 -8.07 -0.85 -1.88
C VAL A 39 -9.39 -0.82 -1.15
N GLU A 40 -9.64 0.27 -0.42
CA GLU A 40 -10.87 0.48 0.32
C GLU A 40 -11.55 1.72 -0.23
N ASP A 41 -12.86 1.85 0.00
CA ASP A 41 -13.61 2.93 -0.62
C ASP A 41 -13.36 4.28 0.03
N GLU A 42 -13.58 4.38 1.34
CA GLU A 42 -13.44 5.65 2.03
C GLU A 42 -12.71 5.47 3.36
N PRO A 43 -11.86 6.43 3.74
CA PRO A 43 -11.21 6.38 5.05
C PRO A 43 -12.16 6.89 6.14
N PRO A 44 -11.85 6.60 7.40
CA PRO A 44 -12.68 7.08 8.50
C PRO A 44 -12.83 8.59 8.55
N ASP A 45 -11.79 9.34 8.19
CA ASP A 45 -11.86 10.80 8.28
C ASP A 45 -12.15 11.48 6.94
N GLY A 46 -12.31 10.71 5.87
CA GLY A 46 -12.68 11.24 4.57
C GLY A 46 -11.58 11.95 3.79
N ARG A 47 -10.40 12.10 4.36
CA ARG A 47 -9.31 12.85 3.74
C ARG A 47 -8.07 12.04 3.42
N LEU A 48 -7.84 10.99 4.15
CA LEU A 48 -6.63 10.18 3.94
C LEU A 48 -6.64 9.56 2.56
N LEU A 49 -5.50 9.63 1.89
CA LEU A 49 -5.32 8.95 0.62
C LEU A 49 -4.89 7.51 0.82
N GLY A 50 -4.16 7.25 1.90
CA GLY A 50 -3.73 5.91 2.25
C GLY A 50 -3.37 5.85 3.72
N ARG A 51 -3.10 4.63 4.20
CA ARG A 51 -2.80 4.43 5.60
C ARG A 51 -2.02 3.14 5.80
N TYR A 52 -0.99 3.22 6.61
CA TYR A 52 -0.24 2.04 7.02
C TYR A 52 -0.74 1.59 8.40
N SER A 53 -0.95 0.28 8.55
CA SER A 53 -1.31 -0.32 9.83
C SER A 53 -0.35 -1.47 10.11
N GLY A 54 0.06 -1.59 11.36
CA GLY A 54 0.97 -2.65 11.75
C GLY A 54 2.22 -2.06 12.36
N VAL A 55 3.23 -2.91 12.57
CA VAL A 55 4.50 -2.44 13.11
C VAL A 55 5.54 -2.38 12.02
N PRO A 56 6.54 -1.48 12.14
CA PRO A 56 7.61 -1.41 11.16
C PRO A 56 8.38 -2.73 11.08
N ARG A 57 8.97 -3.00 9.95
CA ARG A 57 9.71 -4.24 9.71
C ARG A 57 10.75 -4.52 10.80
N ALA A 58 11.48 -3.50 11.22
CA ALA A 58 12.56 -3.65 12.19
C ALA A 58 12.08 -4.12 13.55
N ALA A 59 10.81 -3.85 13.90
CA ALA A 59 10.26 -4.23 15.19
C ALA A 59 9.55 -5.57 15.16
N ARG A 60 9.36 -6.15 13.98
CA ARG A 60 8.60 -7.38 13.86
C ARG A 60 9.40 -8.55 14.45
N GLY A 61 8.71 -9.37 15.24
CA GLY A 61 9.34 -10.50 15.90
C GLY A 61 10.04 -10.16 17.19
N ARG A 62 10.18 -8.87 17.49
CA ARG A 62 10.86 -8.43 18.72
C ARG A 62 9.86 -8.02 19.80
N VAL A 63 8.77 -7.38 19.37
CA VAL A 63 7.74 -6.92 20.30
C VAL A 63 6.68 -7.99 20.51
N PHE A 64 6.42 -8.76 19.48
CA PHE A 64 5.39 -9.79 19.52
C PHE A 64 6.03 -11.16 19.45
N GLY A 65 5.56 -12.05 20.29
CA GLY A 65 6.01 -13.43 20.25
C GLY A 65 5.46 -14.16 19.03
N PRO A 66 5.83 -15.43 18.86
CA PRO A 66 5.35 -16.23 17.75
C PRO A 66 3.82 -16.25 17.73
N GLY A 67 3.24 -15.99 16.59
CA GLY A 67 1.80 -16.00 16.42
C GLY A 67 1.09 -14.78 16.94
N GLY A 68 1.80 -13.86 17.59
CA GLY A 68 1.17 -12.66 18.14
C GLY A 68 1.39 -11.41 17.31
N MET A 69 2.06 -11.53 16.18
CA MET A 69 2.41 -10.37 15.38
C MET A 69 1.23 -9.92 14.53
N LEU A 70 0.94 -8.61 14.58
CA LEU A 70 -0.11 -8.04 13.74
C LEU A 70 0.38 -7.99 12.29
N PRO A 71 -0.49 -8.29 11.34
CA PRO A 71 -0.10 -8.18 9.93
C PRO A 71 0.12 -6.73 9.54
N ALA A 72 1.10 -6.49 8.68
CA ALA A 72 1.31 -5.18 8.10
C ALA A 72 0.31 -5.00 6.97
N LYS A 73 -0.31 -3.81 6.91
CA LYS A 73 -1.32 -3.54 5.91
C LYS A 73 -1.20 -2.10 5.43
N VAL A 74 -1.29 -1.93 4.11
CA VAL A 74 -1.40 -0.62 3.48
C VAL A 74 -2.79 -0.52 2.86
N SER A 75 -3.55 0.48 3.27
CA SER A 75 -4.86 0.75 2.70
C SER A 75 -4.74 1.91 1.73
N ILE A 76 -5.32 1.76 0.55
CA ILE A 76 -5.37 2.80 -0.47
C ILE A 76 -6.83 3.19 -0.62
N PHE A 77 -7.15 4.47 -0.43
CA PHE A 77 -8.55 4.89 -0.38
C PHE A 77 -9.00 5.42 -1.73
N ARG A 78 -9.89 4.68 -2.35
CA ARG A 78 -10.35 4.93 -3.71
C ARG A 78 -11.06 6.29 -3.85
N GLY A 79 -11.95 6.60 -2.92
CA GLY A 79 -12.74 7.83 -3.00
C GLY A 79 -11.91 9.10 -3.02
N PRO A 80 -11.09 9.32 -1.98
CA PRO A 80 -10.28 10.53 -1.94
C PRO A 80 -9.32 10.68 -3.12
N ILE A 81 -8.69 9.57 -3.54
CA ILE A 81 -7.76 9.63 -4.66
C ILE A 81 -8.49 9.96 -5.97
N THR A 82 -9.66 9.35 -6.16
CA THR A 82 -10.46 9.61 -7.36
C THR A 82 -10.87 11.08 -7.42
N ARG A 83 -11.28 11.63 -6.28
CA ARG A 83 -11.66 13.04 -6.22
C ARG A 83 -10.47 13.95 -6.51
N LEU A 84 -9.30 13.59 -5.97
CA LEU A 84 -8.09 14.37 -6.19
C LEU A 84 -7.68 14.35 -7.66
N ALA A 85 -7.82 13.19 -8.31
CA ALA A 85 -7.43 13.06 -9.72
C ALA A 85 -8.38 13.79 -10.65
N ALA A 86 -9.62 14.01 -10.23
CA ALA A 86 -10.60 14.83 -10.96
C ALA A 86 -10.76 14.40 -12.43
N GLY A 87 -10.82 13.09 -12.67
CA GLY A 87 -11.05 12.56 -14.00
C GLY A 87 -9.81 12.39 -14.85
N ASP A 88 -8.64 12.74 -14.32
CA ASP A 88 -7.37 12.62 -15.04
C ASP A 88 -6.74 11.26 -14.72
N ALA A 89 -6.73 10.36 -15.71
CA ALA A 89 -6.22 9.01 -15.51
C ALA A 89 -4.74 8.97 -15.18
N GLU A 90 -3.96 9.85 -15.81
CA GLU A 90 -2.53 9.92 -15.52
C GLU A 90 -2.27 10.38 -14.10
N ARG A 91 -3.04 11.37 -13.68
CA ARG A 91 -2.91 11.86 -12.31
C ARG A 91 -3.31 10.80 -11.30
N LEU A 92 -4.37 10.05 -11.60
CA LEU A 92 -4.80 8.97 -10.71
C LEU A 92 -3.67 7.96 -10.54
N ARG A 93 -3.03 7.58 -11.64
CA ARG A 93 -1.94 6.62 -11.58
C ARG A 93 -0.79 7.14 -10.72
N ARG A 94 -0.42 8.41 -10.89
CA ARG A 94 0.67 8.99 -10.12
C ARG A 94 0.32 9.05 -8.64
N GLU A 95 -0.91 9.46 -8.33
CA GLU A 95 -1.31 9.58 -6.93
C GLU A 95 -1.33 8.23 -6.23
N VAL A 96 -1.88 7.21 -6.89
CA VAL A 96 -1.90 5.87 -6.31
C VAL A 96 -0.48 5.38 -6.06
N GLY A 97 0.38 5.50 -7.06
CA GLY A 97 1.77 5.06 -6.91
C GLY A 97 2.49 5.74 -5.78
N GLN A 98 2.30 7.05 -5.68
CA GLN A 98 2.93 7.86 -4.65
C GLN A 98 2.46 7.44 -3.25
N VAL A 99 1.16 7.20 -3.11
CA VAL A 99 0.60 6.78 -1.82
C VAL A 99 1.13 5.40 -1.43
N VAL A 100 1.18 4.47 -2.38
CA VAL A 100 1.71 3.13 -2.10
C VAL A 100 3.12 3.23 -1.55
N LEU A 101 3.99 3.96 -2.24
CA LEU A 101 5.39 4.06 -1.82
C LEU A 101 5.53 4.81 -0.51
N GLN A 102 4.73 5.84 -0.31
CA GLN A 102 4.76 6.63 0.92
C GLN A 102 4.36 5.78 2.13
N GLU A 103 3.30 4.99 1.99
CA GLU A 103 2.85 4.16 3.10
C GLU A 103 3.78 2.97 3.33
N LEU A 104 4.36 2.41 2.28
CA LEU A 104 5.35 1.35 2.44
C LEU A 104 6.59 1.83 3.19
N ALA A 105 6.90 3.12 3.09
CA ALA A 105 8.04 3.67 3.83
C ALA A 105 7.86 3.46 5.34
N HIS A 106 6.64 3.46 5.83
CA HIS A 106 6.38 3.18 7.25
C HIS A 106 6.76 1.74 7.61
N TYR A 107 6.47 0.80 6.72
CA TYR A 107 6.82 -0.59 6.95
C TYR A 107 8.33 -0.77 6.98
N PHE A 108 9.03 -0.14 6.06
CA PHE A 108 10.48 -0.26 5.99
C PHE A 108 11.19 0.60 7.03
N ALA A 109 10.46 1.48 7.69
CA ALA A 109 11.02 2.42 8.69
C ALA A 109 12.15 3.26 8.08
N VAL A 110 11.96 3.69 6.85
CA VAL A 110 12.93 4.52 6.16
C VAL A 110 12.86 5.94 6.74
N LYS A 111 14.01 6.51 6.99
CA LYS A 111 14.10 7.86 7.53
C LYS A 111 14.80 8.80 6.59
#